data_9de6587a5de4a9f99396961ebc810bb9
#
_entry.id   9de6587a5de4a9f99396961ebc810bb9
#
_cell.length_a   1.000
_cell.length_b   1.000
_cell.length_c   1.000
_cell.angle_alpha   90.00
_cell.angle_beta   90.00
_cell.angle_gamma   90.00
#
_symmetry.space_group_name_H-M   'P 1'
#
loop_
_entity.id
_entity.type
_entity.pdbx_description
1 polymer ?
#
loop_
_entity_poly.entity_id
_entity_poly.type
_entity_poly.pdbx_seq_one_letter_code
_entity_poly.pdbx_strand_id
1 'polypeptide(L)'
;MTEPIHASANLSVEAFDPGASSLTGAVDPAVMAELLSIRSSIDNFDATLVYLLAERFKATQRVGVLKAKHQLPAGDPNRELAQIQRLRALAESAHLDPAFAEKFLNFIISEVIHHHQAISQSHSAVAATGVIPVVSEDGQSFVAAPAVSKDASDAGTQSK
;
A
#
# COMPACT_ATOMS: atom_id res chain seq x y z
N MET A 1 28.99 -16.18 -21.26
CA MET A 1 27.92 -15.42 -21.94
C MET A 1 26.67 -15.58 -21.15
N THR A 2 26.40 -14.65 -20.27
CA THR A 2 25.22 -14.61 -19.39
C THR A 2 24.52 -13.29 -19.70
N GLU A 3 23.37 -13.38 -20.34
CA GLU A 3 22.48 -12.26 -20.60
C GLU A 3 21.86 -11.74 -19.31
N PRO A 4 21.80 -10.44 -19.06
CA PRO A 4 21.04 -9.86 -17.95
C PRO A 4 19.58 -9.70 -18.40
N ILE A 5 18.72 -10.57 -17.94
CA ILE A 5 17.27 -10.37 -18.00
C ILE A 5 16.87 -9.60 -16.75
N HIS A 6 16.54 -8.33 -16.89
CA HIS A 6 15.52 -7.59 -16.11
C HIS A 6 15.47 -6.15 -16.62
N ALA A 7 14.86 -5.98 -17.80
CA ALA A 7 14.22 -4.70 -18.09
C ALA A 7 12.88 -4.71 -17.35
N SER A 8 12.84 -4.13 -16.15
CA SER A 8 11.58 -3.71 -15.54
C SER A 8 10.97 -2.68 -16.48
N ALA A 9 10.00 -3.13 -17.28
CA ALA A 9 9.18 -2.22 -18.08
C ALA A 9 8.43 -1.32 -17.08
N ASN A 10 8.93 -0.12 -16.91
CA ASN A 10 8.24 0.95 -16.21
C ASN A 10 7.05 1.33 -17.10
N LEU A 11 5.92 0.63 -16.92
CA LEU A 11 4.66 0.95 -17.60
C LEU A 11 4.20 2.28 -17.04
N SER A 12 4.63 3.38 -17.70
CA SER A 12 4.07 4.68 -17.43
C SER A 12 2.56 4.64 -17.71
N VAL A 13 1.77 5.34 -16.93
CA VAL A 13 0.31 5.45 -17.12
C VAL A 13 -0.01 5.93 -18.55
N GLU A 14 0.92 6.63 -19.20
CA GLU A 14 0.84 7.11 -20.58
C GLU A 14 0.99 5.99 -21.65
N ALA A 15 1.47 4.80 -21.28
CA ALA A 15 1.62 3.65 -22.22
C ALA A 15 0.39 2.74 -22.26
N PHE A 16 -0.66 3.06 -21.50
CA PHE A 16 -1.92 2.29 -21.52
C PHE A 16 -2.70 2.58 -22.80
N ASP A 17 -2.95 1.53 -23.60
CA ASP A 17 -3.80 1.61 -24.78
C ASP A 17 -5.20 1.05 -24.48
N PRO A 18 -6.22 1.91 -24.31
CA PRO A 18 -7.58 1.46 -24.05
C PRO A 18 -8.21 0.71 -25.23
N GLY A 19 -7.63 0.83 -26.44
CA GLY A 19 -8.07 0.12 -27.63
C GLY A 19 -7.43 -1.26 -27.82
N ALA A 20 -6.46 -1.63 -26.97
CA ALA A 20 -5.77 -2.92 -27.08
C ALA A 20 -6.76 -4.09 -26.97
N SER A 21 -6.84 -4.92 -28.00
CA SER A 21 -7.73 -6.07 -28.06
C SER A 21 -7.22 -7.13 -29.01
N SER A 22 -7.21 -8.38 -28.59
CA SER A 22 -6.97 -9.55 -29.43
C SER A 22 -8.15 -9.89 -30.35
N LEU A 23 -9.29 -9.22 -30.20
CA LEU A 23 -10.51 -9.42 -30.99
C LEU A 23 -10.59 -8.54 -32.25
N THR A 24 -9.57 -7.70 -32.49
CA THR A 24 -9.52 -6.78 -33.63
C THR A 24 -9.61 -7.57 -34.94
N GLY A 25 -10.59 -7.24 -35.77
CA GLY A 25 -10.84 -7.91 -37.06
C GLY A 25 -11.67 -9.20 -36.97
N ALA A 26 -11.95 -9.73 -35.79
CA ALA A 26 -12.75 -10.94 -35.59
C ALA A 26 -14.22 -10.66 -35.23
N VAL A 27 -14.58 -9.40 -34.96
CA VAL A 27 -15.88 -8.96 -34.46
C VAL A 27 -16.43 -7.83 -35.32
N ASP A 28 -17.75 -7.76 -35.45
CA ASP A 28 -18.43 -6.64 -36.10
C ASP A 28 -17.97 -5.29 -35.53
N PRO A 29 -17.67 -4.27 -36.38
CA PRO A 29 -17.18 -2.97 -35.91
C PRO A 29 -18.09 -2.26 -34.91
N ALA A 30 -19.42 -2.40 -35.02
CA ALA A 30 -20.36 -1.80 -34.09
C ALA A 30 -20.29 -2.47 -32.72
N VAL A 31 -20.19 -3.81 -32.68
CA VAL A 31 -20.00 -4.59 -31.45
C VAL A 31 -18.65 -4.27 -30.81
N MET A 32 -17.60 -4.09 -31.61
CA MET A 32 -16.29 -3.68 -31.11
C MET A 32 -16.34 -2.29 -30.45
N ALA A 33 -17.00 -1.34 -31.09
CA ALA A 33 -17.15 0.02 -30.55
C ALA A 33 -17.90 0.04 -29.19
N GLU A 34 -18.97 -0.74 -29.08
CA GLU A 34 -19.71 -0.90 -27.82
C GLU A 34 -18.84 -1.55 -26.75
N LEU A 35 -18.11 -2.61 -27.06
CA LEU A 35 -17.19 -3.29 -26.16
C LEU A 35 -16.11 -2.33 -25.62
N LEU A 36 -15.50 -1.54 -26.49
CA LEU A 36 -14.48 -0.56 -26.08
C LEU A 36 -15.07 0.54 -25.19
N SER A 37 -16.30 0.98 -25.46
CA SER A 37 -16.99 1.95 -24.60
C SER A 37 -17.22 1.40 -23.18
N ILE A 38 -17.66 0.14 -23.07
CA ILE A 38 -17.85 -0.52 -21.76
C ILE A 38 -16.50 -0.69 -21.05
N ARG A 39 -15.47 -1.14 -21.75
CA ARG A 39 -14.11 -1.29 -21.18
C ARG A 39 -13.55 0.04 -20.67
N SER A 40 -13.71 1.12 -21.42
CA SER A 40 -13.31 2.46 -20.97
C SER A 40 -13.99 2.88 -19.67
N SER A 41 -15.26 2.50 -19.48
CA SER A 41 -15.96 2.74 -18.22
C SER A 41 -15.36 1.91 -17.08
N ILE A 42 -15.02 0.64 -17.33
CA ILE A 42 -14.36 -0.24 -16.36
C ILE A 42 -13.01 0.34 -15.96
N ASP A 43 -12.19 0.76 -16.92
CA ASP A 43 -10.86 1.35 -16.67
C ASP A 43 -10.94 2.60 -15.77
N ASN A 44 -11.97 3.43 -15.97
CA ASN A 44 -12.21 4.60 -15.12
C ASN A 44 -12.61 4.22 -13.69
N PHE A 45 -13.42 3.14 -13.53
CA PHE A 45 -13.76 2.62 -12.20
C PHE A 45 -12.54 2.02 -11.53
N ASP A 46 -11.70 1.28 -12.24
CA ASP A 46 -10.48 0.68 -11.72
C ASP A 46 -9.49 1.76 -11.26
N ALA A 47 -9.30 2.82 -12.06
CA ALA A 47 -8.49 3.97 -11.67
C ALA A 47 -9.02 4.61 -10.37
N THR A 48 -10.33 4.82 -10.28
CA THR A 48 -10.97 5.37 -9.07
C THR A 48 -10.76 4.47 -7.86
N LEU A 49 -10.89 3.15 -8.04
CA LEU A 49 -10.66 2.17 -6.99
C LEU A 49 -9.22 2.21 -6.47
N VAL A 50 -8.24 2.32 -7.36
CA VAL A 50 -6.81 2.44 -6.97
C VAL A 50 -6.57 3.70 -6.14
N TYR A 51 -7.11 4.85 -6.54
CA TYR A 51 -6.99 6.08 -5.74
C TYR A 51 -7.65 5.96 -4.37
N LEU A 52 -8.84 5.36 -4.28
CA LEU A 52 -9.53 5.13 -3.00
C LEU A 52 -8.76 4.18 -2.09
N LEU A 53 -8.18 3.11 -2.67
CA LEU A 53 -7.31 2.20 -1.93
C LEU A 53 -6.06 2.92 -1.41
N ALA A 54 -5.42 3.76 -2.22
CA ALA A 54 -4.26 4.54 -1.80
C ALA A 54 -4.59 5.44 -0.59
N GLU A 55 -5.72 6.17 -0.63
CA GLU A 55 -6.14 6.98 0.51
C GLU A 55 -6.48 6.14 1.75
N ARG A 56 -7.12 5.00 1.54
CA ARG A 56 -7.40 4.05 2.62
C ARG A 56 -6.11 3.54 3.28
N PHE A 57 -5.09 3.18 2.48
CA PHE A 57 -3.80 2.72 3.01
C PHE A 57 -3.06 3.84 3.77
N LYS A 58 -3.05 5.07 3.28
CA LYS A 58 -2.51 6.22 4.02
C LYS A 58 -3.17 6.38 5.40
N ALA A 59 -4.49 6.25 5.46
CA ALA A 59 -5.21 6.32 6.73
C ALA A 59 -4.82 5.16 7.66
N THR A 60 -4.70 3.94 7.15
CA THR A 60 -4.32 2.78 7.96
C THR A 60 -2.87 2.82 8.43
N GLN A 61 -1.94 3.37 7.65
CA GLN A 61 -0.57 3.63 8.09
C GLN A 61 -0.54 4.58 9.31
N ARG A 62 -1.34 5.64 9.29
CA ARG A 62 -1.47 6.55 10.45
C ARG A 62 -1.97 5.81 11.69
N VAL A 63 -2.93 4.89 11.55
CA VAL A 63 -3.39 4.02 12.62
C VAL A 63 -2.26 3.11 13.11
N GLY A 64 -1.48 2.52 12.19
CA GLY A 64 -0.33 1.67 12.51
C GLY A 64 0.72 2.39 13.35
N VAL A 65 1.10 3.60 12.96
CA VAL A 65 2.04 4.46 13.71
C VAL A 65 1.49 4.79 15.10
N LEU A 66 0.21 5.15 15.20
CA LEU A 66 -0.43 5.43 16.49
C LEU A 66 -0.41 4.19 17.41
N LYS A 67 -0.76 3.02 16.88
CA LYS A 67 -0.74 1.75 17.62
C LYS A 67 0.68 1.40 18.08
N ALA A 68 1.68 1.52 17.22
CA ALA A 68 3.08 1.26 17.57
C ALA A 68 3.55 2.19 18.70
N LYS A 69 3.28 3.50 18.59
CA LYS A 69 3.63 4.50 19.60
C LYS A 69 3.05 4.20 20.97
N HIS A 70 1.85 3.63 21.03
CA HIS A 70 1.13 3.33 22.26
C HIS A 70 1.13 1.84 22.63
N GLN A 71 1.94 1.02 21.95
CA GLN A 71 2.08 -0.42 22.19
C GLN A 71 0.73 -1.18 22.11
N LEU A 72 -0.17 -0.73 21.24
CA LEU A 72 -1.47 -1.36 21.03
C LEU A 72 -1.34 -2.56 20.07
N PRO A 73 -2.21 -3.57 20.18
CA PRO A 73 -2.23 -4.70 19.25
C PRO A 73 -2.41 -4.26 17.79
N ALA A 74 -1.71 -4.91 16.85
CA ALA A 74 -1.84 -4.62 15.42
C ALA A 74 -3.27 -4.90 14.91
N GLY A 75 -3.85 -6.06 15.26
CA GLY A 75 -5.25 -6.40 14.97
C GLY A 75 -6.23 -5.87 16.03
N ASP A 76 -7.50 -5.82 15.65
CA ASP A 76 -8.65 -5.52 16.51
C ASP A 76 -9.85 -6.33 16.02
N PRO A 77 -10.03 -7.57 16.53
CA PRO A 77 -11.04 -8.51 16.04
C PRO A 77 -12.48 -7.94 16.10
N ASN A 78 -12.80 -7.18 17.13
CA ASN A 78 -14.14 -6.58 17.25
C ASN A 78 -14.37 -5.51 16.16
N ARG A 79 -13.35 -4.71 15.89
CA ARG A 79 -13.39 -3.71 14.82
C ARG A 79 -13.48 -4.37 13.44
N GLU A 80 -12.72 -5.43 13.21
CA GLU A 80 -12.70 -6.20 11.96
C GLU A 80 -14.07 -6.81 11.69
N LEU A 81 -14.69 -7.46 12.69
CA LEU A 81 -16.03 -8.01 12.59
C LEU A 81 -17.07 -6.93 12.24
N ALA A 82 -17.03 -5.80 12.94
CA ALA A 82 -17.94 -4.68 12.67
C ALA A 82 -17.74 -4.11 11.25
N GLN A 83 -16.51 -4.06 10.74
CA GLN A 83 -16.23 -3.63 9.37
C GLN A 83 -16.81 -4.60 8.34
N ILE A 84 -16.64 -5.91 8.54
CA ILE A 84 -17.19 -6.95 7.67
C ILE A 84 -18.71 -6.83 7.61
N GLN A 85 -19.38 -6.74 8.74
CA GLN A 85 -20.84 -6.59 8.81
C GLN A 85 -21.32 -5.34 8.07
N ARG A 86 -20.66 -4.21 8.29
CA ARG A 86 -20.98 -2.96 7.59
C ARG A 86 -20.80 -3.10 6.07
N LEU A 87 -19.71 -3.72 5.63
CA LEU A 87 -19.43 -3.85 4.20
C LEU A 87 -20.43 -4.78 3.51
N ARG A 88 -20.83 -5.86 4.18
CA ARG A 88 -21.89 -6.75 3.66
C ARG A 88 -23.21 -5.97 3.44
N ALA A 89 -23.64 -5.18 4.42
CA ALA A 89 -24.83 -4.35 4.29
C ALA A 89 -24.71 -3.31 3.17
N LEU A 90 -23.54 -2.70 2.99
CA LEU A 90 -23.28 -1.79 1.87
C LEU A 90 -23.31 -2.50 0.52
N ALA A 91 -22.76 -3.71 0.44
CA ALA A 91 -22.77 -4.53 -0.78
C ALA A 91 -24.21 -4.88 -1.18
N GLU A 92 -25.04 -5.32 -0.24
CA GLU A 92 -26.47 -5.57 -0.47
C GLU A 92 -27.18 -4.33 -1.02
N SER A 93 -26.95 -3.16 -0.39
CA SER A 93 -27.51 -1.88 -0.85
C SER A 93 -27.04 -1.47 -2.24
N ALA A 94 -25.80 -1.84 -2.60
CA ALA A 94 -25.19 -1.54 -3.90
C ALA A 94 -25.48 -2.62 -4.97
N HIS A 95 -26.25 -3.65 -4.66
CA HIS A 95 -26.48 -4.82 -5.52
C HIS A 95 -25.19 -5.55 -5.91
N LEU A 96 -24.18 -5.54 -5.02
CA LEU A 96 -22.95 -6.30 -5.13
C LEU A 96 -23.06 -7.57 -4.27
N ASP A 97 -22.52 -8.70 -4.74
CA ASP A 97 -22.47 -9.92 -3.93
C ASP A 97 -21.78 -9.69 -2.57
N PRO A 98 -22.49 -9.84 -1.44
CA PRO A 98 -21.91 -9.63 -0.12
C PRO A 98 -20.77 -10.57 0.22
N ALA A 99 -20.77 -11.79 -0.35
CA ALA A 99 -19.68 -12.74 -0.12
C ALA A 99 -18.40 -12.33 -0.86
N PHE A 100 -18.53 -11.75 -2.05
CA PHE A 100 -17.41 -11.13 -2.76
C PHE A 100 -16.85 -9.93 -1.98
N ALA A 101 -17.72 -9.03 -1.53
CA ALA A 101 -17.34 -7.85 -0.75
C ALA A 101 -16.60 -8.23 0.54
N GLU A 102 -17.04 -9.28 1.24
CA GLU A 102 -16.39 -9.80 2.43
C GLU A 102 -14.98 -10.35 2.12
N LYS A 103 -14.82 -11.15 1.07
CA LYS A 103 -13.51 -11.67 0.65
C LYS A 103 -12.54 -10.54 0.31
N PHE A 104 -13.02 -9.53 -0.41
CA PHE A 104 -12.24 -8.36 -0.76
C PHE A 104 -11.78 -7.58 0.48
N LEU A 105 -12.68 -7.34 1.45
CA LEU A 105 -12.31 -6.66 2.69
C LEU A 105 -11.33 -7.49 3.53
N ASN A 106 -11.53 -8.79 3.66
CA ASN A 106 -10.63 -9.67 4.40
C ASN A 106 -9.22 -9.63 3.82
N PHE A 107 -9.07 -9.62 2.49
CA PHE A 107 -7.78 -9.44 1.83
C PHE A 107 -7.13 -8.11 2.25
N ILE A 108 -7.87 -7.01 2.17
CA ILE A 108 -7.34 -5.69 2.55
C ILE A 108 -6.98 -5.63 4.04
N ILE A 109 -7.78 -6.22 4.93
CA ILE A 109 -7.50 -6.25 6.37
C ILE A 109 -6.23 -7.03 6.66
N SER A 110 -6.03 -8.18 6.04
CA SER A 110 -4.81 -8.99 6.23
C SER A 110 -3.56 -8.22 5.83
N GLU A 111 -3.58 -7.52 4.68
CA GLU A 111 -2.48 -6.68 4.24
C GLU A 111 -2.19 -5.52 5.21
N VAL A 112 -3.24 -4.87 5.71
CA VAL A 112 -3.11 -3.79 6.71
C VAL A 112 -2.48 -4.29 8.01
N ILE A 113 -2.90 -5.45 8.51
CA ILE A 113 -2.34 -6.04 9.74
C ILE A 113 -0.86 -6.37 9.52
N HIS A 114 -0.50 -6.93 8.37
CA HIS A 114 0.88 -7.21 8.02
C HIS A 114 1.75 -5.93 8.04
N HIS A 115 1.27 -4.86 7.42
CA HIS A 115 1.95 -3.56 7.45
C HIS A 115 2.05 -2.97 8.87
N HIS A 116 1.02 -3.10 9.71
CA HIS A 116 1.06 -2.65 11.10
C HIS A 116 2.11 -3.40 11.92
N GLN A 117 2.27 -4.71 11.70
CA GLN A 117 3.31 -5.50 12.35
C GLN A 117 4.71 -5.03 11.94
N ALA A 118 4.94 -4.76 10.66
CA ALA A 118 6.21 -4.23 10.18
C ALA A 118 6.54 -2.86 10.79
N ILE A 119 5.57 -1.95 10.87
CA ILE A 119 5.72 -0.64 11.53
C ILE A 119 6.07 -0.83 13.01
N SER A 120 5.38 -1.71 13.72
CA SER A 120 5.64 -2.00 15.14
C SER A 120 7.05 -2.53 15.39
N GLN A 121 7.52 -3.45 14.54
CA GLN A 121 8.88 -3.98 14.60
C GLN A 121 9.93 -2.90 14.36
N SER A 122 9.73 -2.04 13.37
CA SER A 122 10.61 -0.91 13.08
C SER A 122 10.69 0.06 14.26
N HIS A 123 9.58 0.40 14.88
CA HIS A 123 9.56 1.25 16.08
C HIS A 123 10.27 0.61 17.27
N SER A 124 10.12 -0.69 17.48
CA SER A 124 10.79 -1.41 18.56
C SER A 124 12.32 -1.48 18.33
N ALA A 125 12.76 -1.66 17.10
CA ALA A 125 14.17 -1.66 16.74
C ALA A 125 14.82 -0.29 16.97
N VAL A 126 14.16 0.80 16.61
CA VAL A 126 14.62 2.18 16.87
C VAL A 126 14.73 2.46 18.37
N ALA A 127 13.75 2.01 19.15
CA ALA A 127 13.77 2.17 20.60
C ALA A 127 14.91 1.38 21.29
N ALA A 128 15.27 0.23 20.72
CA ALA A 128 16.32 -0.64 21.28
C ALA A 128 17.73 -0.24 20.86
N THR A 129 17.94 0.29 19.67
CA THR A 129 19.26 0.54 19.09
C THR A 129 19.59 2.01 18.84
N GLY A 130 18.61 2.91 18.92
CA GLY A 130 18.78 4.33 18.55
C GLY A 130 19.07 4.55 17.05
N VAL A 131 19.00 3.49 16.25
CA VAL A 131 19.27 3.54 14.80
C VAL A 131 17.93 3.66 14.06
N ILE A 132 17.79 4.71 13.26
CA ILE A 132 16.61 4.90 12.43
C ILE A 132 16.76 4.02 11.17
N PRO A 133 15.94 2.99 10.97
CA PRO A 133 15.97 2.24 9.72
C PRO A 133 15.47 3.15 8.59
N VAL A 134 16.31 3.38 7.59
CA VAL A 134 15.90 4.04 6.36
C VAL A 134 15.24 3.00 5.48
N VAL A 135 13.93 3.14 5.27
CA VAL A 135 13.19 2.32 4.31
C VAL A 135 13.39 2.96 2.94
N SER A 136 14.08 2.28 2.04
CA SER A 136 14.14 2.69 0.64
C SER A 136 12.79 2.45 -0.05
N GLU A 137 12.49 3.23 -1.09
CA GLU A 137 11.25 3.12 -1.89
C GLU A 137 11.04 1.72 -2.48
N ASP A 138 12.08 0.90 -2.54
CA ASP A 138 12.06 -0.47 -3.08
C ASP A 138 11.74 -1.55 -2.03
N GLY A 139 11.36 -1.19 -0.81
CA GLY A 139 10.97 -2.14 0.24
C GLY A 139 12.11 -2.95 0.86
N GLN A 140 13.37 -2.63 0.55
CA GLN A 140 14.54 -3.25 1.20
C GLN A 140 15.02 -2.39 2.35
N SER A 141 15.09 -2.98 3.55
CA SER A 141 15.59 -2.32 4.75
C SER A 141 17.12 -2.27 4.77
N PHE A 142 17.70 -1.08 4.74
CA PHE A 142 19.11 -0.87 5.01
C PHE A 142 19.31 -0.31 6.42
N VAL A 143 20.29 -0.83 7.16
CA VAL A 143 20.67 -0.32 8.48
C VAL A 143 21.62 0.86 8.27
N ALA A 144 21.19 2.07 8.58
CA ALA A 144 22.07 3.23 8.60
C ALA A 144 22.90 3.23 9.90
N ALA A 145 24.18 3.55 9.79
CA ALA A 145 25.09 3.68 10.93
C ALA A 145 24.62 4.76 11.93
N PRO A 146 24.90 4.62 13.23
CA PRO A 146 24.48 5.59 14.24
C PRO A 146 25.08 6.97 13.96
N ALA A 147 24.26 8.00 14.08
CA ALA A 147 24.71 9.38 14.00
C ALA A 147 25.70 9.63 15.12
N VAL A 148 26.94 9.98 14.76
CA VAL A 148 27.99 10.38 15.71
C VAL A 148 27.54 11.68 16.36
N SER A 149 27.21 11.64 17.64
CA SER A 149 26.98 12.84 18.45
C SER A 149 28.27 13.66 18.53
N LYS A 150 28.26 14.82 17.91
CA LYS A 150 29.25 15.86 18.14
C LYS A 150 28.93 16.57 19.46
N ASP A 151 29.36 15.99 20.57
CA ASP A 151 29.48 16.71 21.83
C ASP A 151 30.66 16.15 22.61
N ALA A 152 31.76 16.81 22.50
CA ALA A 152 32.74 16.96 23.57
C ALA A 152 33.97 17.65 22.99
N SER A 153 34.09 18.94 23.16
CA SER A 153 35.30 19.58 23.59
C SER A 153 35.17 21.11 23.46
N ASP A 154 34.80 21.70 24.52
CA ASP A 154 35.37 22.99 24.90
C ASP A 154 35.38 23.07 26.44
N ALA A 155 36.45 22.55 26.99
CA ALA A 155 36.84 22.82 28.36
C ALA A 155 38.04 23.73 28.28
N GLY A 156 37.77 25.03 28.41
CA GLY A 156 38.76 26.08 28.42
C GLY A 156 39.81 25.90 29.51
N THR A 157 41.03 26.04 29.11
CA THR A 157 42.19 26.27 29.97
C THR A 157 42.24 27.77 30.26
N GLN A 158 41.90 28.17 31.48
CA GLN A 158 42.39 29.43 32.05
C GLN A 158 43.54 29.12 32.97
N SER A 159 44.69 29.62 32.61
CA SER A 159 45.83 29.75 33.49
C SER A 159 46.29 31.20 33.53
N LYS A 160 46.21 31.79 34.72
CA LYS A 160 46.92 32.94 35.23
C LYS A 160 46.70 34.30 34.59
#